data_60aab28fbf914c092818c5131b2e23c2
#
_entry.id   60aab28fbf914c092818c5131b2e23c2
#
_cell.length_a   1.000
_cell.length_b   1.000
_cell.length_c   1.000
_cell.angle_alpha   90.00
_cell.angle_beta   90.00
_cell.angle_gamma   90.00
#
_symmetry.space_group_name_H-M   'P 1'
#
loop_
_entity.id
_entity.type
_entity.pdbx_description
1 polymer ?
#
loop_
_entity_poly.entity_id
_entity_poly.type
_entity_poly.pdbx_seq_one_letter_code
_entity_poly.pdbx_strand_id
1 'polypeptide(L)'
;MRTLNELLDSEDPAFPLIRQWASEADIPVELLPPSAGREDVLLSLQVTTRSPLGAIAYETGGILVDDGWLRILGSGHGKLGRNIAAWNEGKAEGFLLVADDVLGGFFAINGGALGADQGNMYYLAPETLEWEALEIGFTTFVEWSFTSQLRQFYGRQPGDADGFEELPLSGELCLNFYPFLWTQEGSLKSSSRRAIPVAEQWALNLDLKQTLLDVPVSAG
;
A
#
# COMPACT_ATOMS: atom_id res chain seq x y z
N MET A 1 24.26 -0.52 -12.33
CA MET A 1 23.68 -0.28 -10.98
C MET A 1 24.39 0.90 -10.37
N ARG A 2 23.65 1.85 -9.80
CA ARG A 2 24.19 2.99 -9.06
C ARG A 2 24.68 2.52 -7.69
N THR A 3 25.73 3.18 -7.19
CA THR A 3 26.23 2.99 -5.82
C THR A 3 25.33 3.70 -4.81
N LEU A 4 25.45 3.35 -3.54
CA LEU A 4 24.68 4.02 -2.48
C LEU A 4 24.87 5.54 -2.50
N ASN A 5 26.12 6.01 -2.64
CA ASN A 5 26.43 7.46 -2.69
C ASN A 5 25.75 8.18 -3.88
N GLU A 6 25.51 7.50 -5.00
CA GLU A 6 24.80 8.06 -6.15
C GLU A 6 23.27 8.04 -5.97
N LEU A 7 22.78 7.24 -5.03
CA LEU A 7 21.36 7.18 -4.69
C LEU A 7 20.98 8.15 -3.57
N LEU A 8 21.94 8.48 -2.69
CA LEU A 8 21.74 9.45 -1.61
C LEU A 8 21.89 10.88 -2.15
N ASP A 9 20.79 11.60 -2.23
CA ASP A 9 20.78 13.02 -2.61
C ASP A 9 20.87 13.86 -1.34
N SER A 10 21.94 14.63 -1.20
CA SER A 10 22.18 15.53 -0.06
C SER A 10 21.79 16.97 -0.35
N GLU A 11 21.56 17.33 -1.62
CA GLU A 11 21.25 18.71 -2.01
C GLU A 11 19.74 18.97 -2.00
N ASP A 12 18.95 17.99 -2.46
CA ASP A 12 17.48 18.13 -2.58
C ASP A 12 16.77 16.82 -2.20
N PRO A 13 16.93 16.30 -0.96
CA PRO A 13 16.28 15.08 -0.53
C PRO A 13 14.78 15.31 -0.28
N ALA A 14 13.94 14.35 -0.66
CA ALA A 14 12.48 14.48 -0.50
C ALA A 14 11.99 14.28 0.95
N PHE A 15 12.79 13.72 1.85
CA PHE A 15 12.33 13.41 3.21
C PHE A 15 11.88 14.62 4.03
N PRO A 16 12.52 15.82 3.98
CA PRO A 16 12.00 17.01 4.64
C PRO A 16 10.58 17.37 4.22
N LEU A 17 10.23 17.20 2.93
CA LEU A 17 8.90 17.44 2.41
C LEU A 17 7.88 16.42 2.97
N ILE A 18 8.25 15.14 3.03
CA ILE A 18 7.39 14.09 3.62
C ILE A 18 7.13 14.38 5.10
N ARG A 19 8.15 14.82 5.84
CA ARG A 19 7.99 15.22 7.25
C ARG A 19 7.07 16.42 7.41
N GLN A 20 7.15 17.37 6.48
CA GLN A 20 6.25 18.53 6.47
C GLN A 20 4.81 18.06 6.27
N TRP A 21 4.52 17.27 5.24
CA TRP A 21 3.18 16.71 5.00
C TRP A 21 2.65 15.94 6.20
N ALA A 22 3.50 15.11 6.83
CA ALA A 22 3.11 14.38 8.03
C ALA A 22 2.79 15.30 9.22
N SER A 23 3.48 16.46 9.35
CA SER A 23 3.21 17.44 10.41
C SER A 23 1.96 18.29 10.16
N GLU A 24 1.57 18.43 8.90
CA GLU A 24 0.40 19.19 8.43
C GLU A 24 -0.83 18.29 8.20
N ALA A 25 -0.68 16.97 8.41
CA ALA A 25 -1.74 15.98 8.17
C ALA A 25 -2.96 16.24 9.08
N ASP A 26 -4.15 16.07 8.53
CA ASP A 26 -5.42 16.20 9.25
C ASP A 26 -5.96 14.86 9.79
N ILE A 27 -5.20 13.78 9.58
CA ILE A 27 -5.43 12.43 10.14
C ILE A 27 -4.12 11.89 10.76
N PRO A 28 -4.15 10.89 11.66
CA PRO A 28 -2.95 10.33 12.26
C PRO A 28 -1.95 9.80 11.23
N VAL A 29 -0.70 10.24 11.30
CA VAL A 29 0.42 9.75 10.46
C VAL A 29 1.61 9.44 11.35
N GLU A 30 2.08 8.19 11.32
CA GLU A 30 3.27 7.75 12.04
C GLU A 30 4.39 7.39 11.05
N LEU A 31 5.48 8.16 11.05
CA LEU A 31 6.70 7.84 10.31
C LEU A 31 7.54 6.88 11.16
N LEU A 32 7.62 5.61 10.77
CA LEU A 32 8.38 4.60 11.50
C LEU A 32 9.88 4.79 11.28
N PRO A 33 10.72 4.69 12.32
CA PRO A 33 12.18 4.71 12.16
C PRO A 33 12.68 3.68 11.14
N PRO A 34 13.72 3.99 10.35
CA PRO A 34 14.24 3.07 9.35
C PRO A 34 14.90 1.86 10.00
N SER A 35 14.92 0.73 9.28
CA SER A 35 15.66 -0.47 9.69
C SER A 35 17.17 -0.33 9.45
N ALA A 36 17.94 -1.22 10.06
CA ALA A 36 19.38 -1.32 9.78
C ALA A 36 19.68 -1.75 8.31
N GLY A 37 18.73 -2.42 7.63
CA GLY A 37 18.86 -2.87 6.24
C GLY A 37 18.48 -1.81 5.18
N ARG A 38 18.24 -0.55 5.55
CA ARG A 38 17.76 0.49 4.62
C ARG A 38 18.66 0.73 3.41
N GLU A 39 19.98 0.54 3.56
CA GLU A 39 20.94 0.70 2.45
C GLU A 39 20.74 -0.36 1.38
N ASP A 40 20.56 -1.63 1.79
CA ASP A 40 20.30 -2.74 0.88
C ASP A 40 18.95 -2.56 0.17
N VAL A 41 17.94 -2.06 0.89
CA VAL A 41 16.62 -1.74 0.31
C VAL A 41 16.75 -0.67 -0.77
N LEU A 42 17.45 0.43 -0.49
CA LEU A 42 17.65 1.50 -1.47
C LEU A 42 18.47 1.02 -2.69
N LEU A 43 19.52 0.23 -2.45
CA LEU A 43 20.32 -0.38 -3.50
C LEU A 43 19.51 -1.33 -4.38
N SER A 44 18.59 -2.09 -3.81
CA SER A 44 17.69 -2.97 -4.57
C SER A 44 16.71 -2.20 -5.45
N LEU A 45 16.16 -1.09 -4.95
CA LEU A 45 15.19 -0.27 -5.68
C LEU A 45 15.83 0.60 -6.78
N GLN A 46 17.12 0.96 -6.66
CA GLN A 46 17.85 1.83 -7.60
C GLN A 46 17.18 3.19 -7.86
N VAL A 47 16.47 3.72 -6.86
CA VAL A 47 15.85 5.05 -6.85
C VAL A 47 16.62 5.99 -5.93
N THR A 48 16.65 7.30 -6.24
CA THR A 48 17.34 8.28 -5.40
C THR A 48 16.47 8.79 -4.28
N THR A 49 17.07 9.22 -3.16
CA THR A 49 16.36 9.87 -2.04
C THR A 49 15.81 11.26 -2.38
N ARG A 50 16.09 11.77 -3.59
CA ARG A 50 15.42 12.94 -4.16
C ARG A 50 13.94 12.66 -4.46
N SER A 51 13.58 11.40 -4.76
CA SER A 51 12.18 11.00 -4.94
C SER A 51 11.55 10.61 -3.61
N PRO A 52 10.25 10.86 -3.38
CA PRO A 52 9.53 10.38 -2.20
C PRO A 52 9.64 8.86 -2.00
N LEU A 53 9.65 8.07 -3.08
CA LEU A 53 9.83 6.62 -3.00
C LEU A 53 11.18 6.24 -2.37
N GLY A 54 12.26 6.81 -2.88
CA GLY A 54 13.60 6.56 -2.34
C GLY A 54 13.79 7.11 -0.93
N ALA A 55 13.20 8.28 -0.65
CA ALA A 55 13.24 8.89 0.68
C ALA A 55 12.50 8.03 1.72
N ILE A 56 11.29 7.53 1.41
CA ILE A 56 10.54 6.64 2.30
C ILE A 56 11.29 5.32 2.51
N ALA A 57 11.80 4.73 1.44
CA ALA A 57 12.54 3.47 1.51
C ALA A 57 13.82 3.56 2.35
N TYR A 58 14.46 4.73 2.40
CA TYR A 58 15.73 4.91 3.12
C TYR A 58 15.57 5.52 4.52
N GLU A 59 14.71 6.54 4.66
CA GLU A 59 14.58 7.33 5.88
C GLU A 59 13.48 6.82 6.81
N THR A 60 12.67 5.84 6.36
CA THR A 60 11.60 5.25 7.19
C THR A 60 11.62 3.73 7.15
N GLY A 61 11.07 3.12 8.22
CA GLY A 61 10.71 1.70 8.22
C GLY A 61 9.39 1.42 7.51
N GLY A 62 8.69 2.50 7.14
CA GLY A 62 7.36 2.57 6.55
C GLY A 62 6.55 3.68 7.21
N ILE A 63 5.35 3.92 6.72
CA ILE A 63 4.45 4.95 7.24
C ILE A 63 3.10 4.30 7.55
N LEU A 64 2.61 4.51 8.77
CA LEU A 64 1.27 4.12 9.19
C LEU A 64 0.37 5.35 9.12
N VAL A 65 -0.68 5.28 8.32
CA VAL A 65 -1.64 6.35 8.10
C VAL A 65 -2.99 5.94 8.66
N ASP A 66 -3.67 6.86 9.35
CA ASP A 66 -4.98 6.66 9.99
C ASP A 66 -4.95 5.43 10.94
N ASP A 67 -4.00 5.45 11.90
CA ASP A 67 -3.76 4.37 12.86
C ASP A 67 -3.42 3.01 12.22
N GLY A 68 -2.80 3.03 11.04
CA GLY A 68 -2.39 1.83 10.30
C GLY A 68 -3.47 1.30 9.37
N TRP A 69 -4.53 2.08 9.10
CA TRP A 69 -5.50 1.75 8.06
C TRP A 69 -4.83 1.59 6.69
N LEU A 70 -3.99 2.53 6.31
CA LEU A 70 -3.08 2.42 5.16
C LEU A 70 -1.64 2.27 5.65
N ARG A 71 -0.88 1.38 5.05
CA ARG A 71 0.51 1.09 5.39
C ARG A 71 1.38 1.26 4.14
N ILE A 72 2.19 2.32 4.12
CA ILE A 72 3.15 2.58 3.04
C ILE A 72 4.47 1.91 3.42
N LEU A 73 5.01 1.08 2.53
CA LEU A 73 6.21 0.27 2.78
C LEU A 73 7.48 1.12 2.71
N GLY A 74 8.37 0.90 3.66
CA GLY A 74 9.71 1.47 3.72
C GLY A 74 10.78 0.39 3.84
N SER A 75 11.79 0.62 4.67
CA SER A 75 12.87 -0.34 4.92
C SER A 75 12.52 -1.46 5.91
N GLY A 76 11.33 -1.43 6.50
CA GLY A 76 10.88 -2.36 7.54
C GLY A 76 11.09 -1.82 8.96
N HIS A 77 10.19 -2.21 9.88
CA HIS A 77 10.18 -1.82 11.29
C HIS A 77 9.41 -2.86 12.11
N GLY A 78 9.58 -2.89 13.44
CA GLY A 78 8.87 -3.84 14.31
C GLY A 78 7.34 -3.79 14.22
N LYS A 79 6.75 -2.63 13.86
CA LYS A 79 5.31 -2.46 13.60
C LYS A 79 4.89 -2.81 12.17
N LEU A 80 5.83 -2.83 11.21
CA LEU A 80 5.63 -3.11 9.79
C LEU A 80 6.89 -3.81 9.27
N GLY A 81 6.98 -5.12 9.47
CA GLY A 81 8.20 -5.90 9.25
C GLY A 81 8.58 -6.05 7.77
N ARG A 82 7.61 -5.95 6.88
CA ARG A 82 7.82 -6.02 5.44
C ARG A 82 8.57 -4.79 4.94
N ASN A 83 9.73 -5.00 4.31
CA ASN A 83 10.38 -3.94 3.55
C ASN A 83 9.95 -4.00 2.07
N ILE A 84 9.95 -2.84 1.42
CA ILE A 84 9.44 -2.70 0.06
C ILE A 84 10.20 -3.55 -0.97
N ALA A 85 11.52 -3.76 -0.80
CA ALA A 85 12.31 -4.55 -1.74
C ALA A 85 11.97 -6.04 -1.64
N ALA A 86 12.09 -6.63 -0.44
CA ALA A 86 11.80 -8.05 -0.21
C ALA A 86 10.32 -8.38 -0.44
N TRP A 87 9.40 -7.45 -0.16
CA TRP A 87 7.98 -7.65 -0.41
C TRP A 87 7.67 -7.84 -1.91
N ASN A 88 8.37 -7.15 -2.77
CA ASN A 88 8.17 -7.23 -4.22
C ASN A 88 8.91 -8.40 -4.88
N GLU A 89 9.86 -9.03 -4.20
CA GLU A 89 10.65 -10.13 -4.75
C GLU A 89 9.75 -11.30 -5.17
N GLY A 90 9.76 -11.62 -6.46
CA GLY A 90 8.98 -12.71 -7.04
C GLY A 90 7.46 -12.51 -7.07
N LYS A 91 6.93 -11.32 -6.69
CA LYS A 91 5.48 -11.07 -6.65
C LYS A 91 4.95 -10.25 -7.81
N ALA A 92 5.76 -9.37 -8.36
CA ALA A 92 5.29 -8.39 -9.35
C ALA A 92 6.29 -8.24 -10.49
N GLU A 93 5.80 -8.42 -11.71
CA GLU A 93 6.54 -8.06 -12.93
C GLU A 93 5.82 -6.89 -13.61
N GLY A 94 6.56 -5.78 -13.83
CA GLY A 94 6.03 -4.59 -14.49
C GLY A 94 5.15 -3.69 -13.61
N PHE A 95 5.17 -3.86 -12.28
CA PHE A 95 4.66 -2.91 -11.29
C PHE A 95 5.41 -3.08 -9.96
N LEU A 96 5.28 -2.10 -9.06
CA LEU A 96 5.90 -2.12 -7.73
C LEU A 96 4.84 -1.92 -6.66
N LEU A 97 4.61 -2.93 -5.81
CA LEU A 97 3.74 -2.81 -4.64
C LEU A 97 4.39 -1.87 -3.61
N VAL A 98 3.69 -0.81 -3.23
CA VAL A 98 4.22 0.24 -2.36
C VAL A 98 3.44 0.43 -1.07
N ALA A 99 2.18 -0.01 -1.03
CA ALA A 99 1.32 0.08 0.14
C ALA A 99 0.23 -1.00 0.12
N ASP A 100 -0.40 -1.19 1.25
CA ASP A 100 -1.60 -2.00 1.45
C ASP A 100 -2.50 -1.40 2.51
N ASP A 101 -3.74 -1.88 2.60
CA ASP A 101 -4.70 -1.42 3.58
C ASP A 101 -5.27 -2.54 4.46
N VAL A 102 -6.02 -2.13 5.46
CA VAL A 102 -6.69 -3.01 6.42
C VAL A 102 -7.73 -3.92 5.75
N LEU A 103 -8.32 -3.50 4.63
CA LEU A 103 -9.37 -4.27 3.93
C LEU A 103 -8.80 -5.36 3.02
N GLY A 104 -7.47 -5.46 2.91
CA GLY A 104 -6.79 -6.41 2.02
C GLY A 104 -6.63 -5.91 0.60
N GLY A 105 -6.72 -4.61 0.38
CA GLY A 105 -6.37 -3.92 -0.86
C GLY A 105 -4.87 -3.64 -0.96
N PHE A 106 -4.37 -3.48 -2.19
CA PHE A 106 -2.96 -3.25 -2.48
C PHE A 106 -2.76 -2.09 -3.43
N PHE A 107 -1.74 -1.26 -3.17
CA PHE A 107 -1.37 -0.14 -4.03
C PHE A 107 -0.06 -0.41 -4.73
N ALA A 108 -0.02 -0.11 -6.02
CA ALA A 108 1.17 -0.31 -6.84
C ALA A 108 1.47 0.89 -7.73
N ILE A 109 2.76 1.12 -7.98
CA ILE A 109 3.22 1.99 -9.06
C ILE A 109 3.25 1.15 -10.34
N ASN A 110 2.56 1.60 -11.38
CA ASN A 110 2.54 0.93 -12.67
C ASN A 110 3.90 1.06 -13.39
N GLY A 111 4.53 -0.07 -13.68
CA GLY A 111 5.73 -0.17 -14.52
C GLY A 111 5.41 -0.55 -15.96
N GLY A 112 4.13 -0.61 -16.36
CA GLY A 112 3.64 -0.95 -17.69
C GLY A 112 2.79 -2.22 -17.77
N ALA A 113 2.63 -2.97 -16.66
CA ALA A 113 1.79 -4.17 -16.65
C ALA A 113 0.32 -3.89 -16.29
N LEU A 114 0.02 -2.73 -15.70
CA LEU A 114 -1.32 -2.40 -15.21
C LEU A 114 -2.09 -1.47 -16.17
N GLY A 115 -1.38 -0.76 -17.05
CA GLY A 115 -1.95 0.16 -18.02
C GLY A 115 -0.87 0.90 -18.81
N ALA A 116 -1.26 1.78 -19.72
CA ALA A 116 -0.33 2.54 -20.57
C ALA A 116 0.34 3.73 -19.81
N ASP A 117 -0.19 4.13 -18.67
CA ASP A 117 0.20 5.28 -17.86
C ASP A 117 1.27 4.90 -16.82
N GLN A 118 2.45 4.56 -17.30
CA GLN A 118 3.58 4.19 -16.44
C GLN A 118 3.90 5.28 -15.41
N GLY A 119 4.20 4.87 -14.18
CA GLY A 119 4.49 5.74 -13.05
C GLY A 119 3.27 6.16 -12.25
N ASN A 120 2.05 5.93 -12.73
CA ASN A 120 0.83 6.19 -11.99
C ASN A 120 0.51 5.07 -11.00
N MET A 121 -0.26 5.44 -9.98
CA MET A 121 -0.72 4.55 -8.93
C MET A 121 -1.95 3.76 -9.36
N TYR A 122 -1.99 2.52 -8.96
CA TYR A 122 -3.13 1.62 -9.10
C TYR A 122 -3.50 1.03 -7.75
N TYR A 123 -4.79 0.75 -7.57
CA TYR A 123 -5.35 0.07 -6.41
C TYR A 123 -5.97 -1.27 -6.82
N LEU A 124 -5.51 -2.36 -6.22
CA LEU A 124 -6.19 -3.65 -6.33
C LEU A 124 -7.28 -3.68 -5.25
N ALA A 125 -8.51 -3.38 -5.67
CA ALA A 125 -9.64 -3.26 -4.78
C ALA A 125 -10.17 -4.64 -4.35
N PRO A 126 -10.37 -4.90 -3.05
CA PRO A 126 -10.91 -6.18 -2.58
C PRO A 126 -12.38 -6.39 -2.98
N GLU A 127 -13.10 -5.31 -3.35
CA GLU A 127 -14.48 -5.34 -3.81
C GLU A 127 -14.63 -5.79 -5.27
N THR A 128 -13.59 -5.66 -6.08
CA THR A 128 -13.64 -5.99 -7.52
C THR A 128 -12.62 -7.03 -7.93
N LEU A 129 -11.54 -7.20 -7.17
CA LEU A 129 -10.32 -7.92 -7.53
C LEU A 129 -9.67 -7.40 -8.83
N GLU A 130 -9.96 -6.14 -9.19
CA GLU A 130 -9.41 -5.48 -10.36
C GLU A 130 -8.41 -4.38 -9.97
N TRP A 131 -7.45 -4.13 -10.86
CA TRP A 131 -6.55 -3.00 -10.72
C TRP A 131 -7.25 -1.74 -11.24
N GLU A 132 -7.49 -0.79 -10.36
CA GLU A 132 -8.15 0.48 -10.62
C GLU A 132 -7.11 1.59 -10.70
N ALA A 133 -7.07 2.34 -11.82
CA ALA A 133 -6.16 3.47 -11.97
C ALA A 133 -6.57 4.62 -11.06
N LEU A 134 -5.62 5.16 -10.28
CA LEU A 134 -5.87 6.33 -9.45
C LEU A 134 -5.57 7.66 -10.18
N GLU A 135 -5.01 7.59 -11.38
CA GLU A 135 -4.65 8.73 -12.24
C GLU A 135 -3.69 9.75 -11.60
N ILE A 136 -2.99 9.34 -10.55
CA ILE A 136 -1.98 10.14 -9.83
C ILE A 136 -0.66 9.38 -9.70
N GLY A 137 0.46 10.10 -9.63
CA GLY A 137 1.77 9.53 -9.33
C GLY A 137 1.98 9.29 -7.83
N PHE A 138 3.06 8.55 -7.49
CA PHE A 138 3.37 8.18 -6.11
C PHE A 138 3.54 9.37 -5.17
N THR A 139 4.14 10.46 -5.62
CA THR A 139 4.31 11.70 -4.82
C THR A 139 2.96 12.26 -4.36
N THR A 140 2.02 12.43 -5.31
CA THR A 140 0.67 12.91 -5.02
C THR A 140 -0.11 11.91 -4.16
N PHE A 141 0.09 10.59 -4.37
CA PHE A 141 -0.51 9.55 -3.55
C PHE A 141 -0.10 9.67 -2.08
N VAL A 142 1.19 9.88 -1.79
CA VAL A 142 1.68 10.07 -0.41
C VAL A 142 1.06 11.30 0.23
N GLU A 143 1.11 12.46 -0.46
CA GLU A 143 0.52 13.71 0.04
C GLU A 143 -0.98 13.57 0.28
N TRP A 144 -1.72 13.04 -0.69
CA TRP A 144 -3.16 12.80 -0.60
C TRP A 144 -3.51 11.84 0.56
N SER A 145 -2.73 10.78 0.75
CA SER A 145 -2.99 9.78 1.78
C SER A 145 -2.89 10.32 3.21
N PHE A 146 -2.23 11.47 3.42
CA PHE A 146 -2.13 12.12 4.73
C PHE A 146 -3.29 13.06 5.03
N THR A 147 -4.28 13.11 4.15
CA THR A 147 -5.48 13.96 4.31
C THR A 147 -6.73 13.13 4.62
N SER A 148 -7.76 13.79 5.13
CA SER A 148 -9.08 13.17 5.39
C SER A 148 -9.76 12.62 4.12
N GLN A 149 -9.26 12.96 2.92
CA GLN A 149 -9.71 12.36 1.67
C GLN A 149 -9.44 10.84 1.61
N LEU A 150 -8.42 10.34 2.33
CA LEU A 150 -8.19 8.90 2.48
C LEU A 150 -9.40 8.20 3.11
N ARG A 151 -9.98 8.78 4.17
CA ARG A 151 -11.20 8.24 4.79
C ARG A 151 -12.39 8.27 3.84
N GLN A 152 -12.52 9.34 3.05
CA GLN A 152 -13.58 9.45 2.04
C GLN A 152 -13.44 8.40 0.94
N PHE A 153 -12.22 8.08 0.51
CA PHE A 153 -11.94 7.01 -0.44
C PHE A 153 -12.51 5.67 0.01
N TYR A 154 -12.43 5.37 1.30
CA TYR A 154 -13.01 4.16 1.90
C TYR A 154 -14.47 4.32 2.35
N GLY A 155 -15.13 5.45 2.03
CA GLY A 155 -16.49 5.74 2.45
C GLY A 155 -16.67 5.92 3.97
N ARG A 156 -15.57 6.20 4.71
CA ARG A 156 -15.57 6.38 6.16
C ARG A 156 -15.84 7.84 6.52
N GLN A 157 -16.74 8.06 7.48
CA GLN A 157 -17.05 9.39 8.01
C GLN A 157 -16.50 9.54 9.44
N PRO A 158 -16.15 10.76 9.89
CA PRO A 158 -15.80 10.99 11.27
C PRO A 158 -16.97 10.60 12.20
N GLY A 159 -16.74 9.69 13.14
CA GLY A 159 -17.75 9.21 14.08
C GLY A 159 -18.59 8.03 13.60
N ASP A 160 -18.32 7.46 12.42
CA ASP A 160 -18.92 6.21 12.02
C ASP A 160 -18.40 5.08 12.93
N ALA A 161 -19.31 4.48 13.68
CA ALA A 161 -19.05 3.21 14.37
C ALA A 161 -19.08 2.07 13.34
N ASP A 162 -18.06 2.03 12.46
CA ASP A 162 -17.97 1.04 11.39
C ASP A 162 -17.51 -0.35 11.88
N GLY A 163 -17.30 -0.49 13.20
CA GLY A 163 -16.86 -1.73 13.82
C GLY A 163 -15.39 -2.08 13.56
N PHE A 164 -14.60 -1.12 13.04
CA PHE A 164 -13.15 -1.27 12.87
C PHE A 164 -12.36 -0.68 14.06
N GLU A 165 -13.02 0.01 15.00
CA GLU A 165 -12.40 0.69 16.15
C GLU A 165 -11.70 -0.26 17.12
N GLU A 166 -12.05 -1.54 17.14
CA GLU A 166 -11.52 -2.54 18.07
C GLU A 166 -10.30 -3.31 17.54
N LEU A 167 -9.79 -2.97 16.34
CA LEU A 167 -8.75 -3.73 15.68
C LEU A 167 -7.45 -2.93 15.53
N PRO A 168 -6.60 -2.84 16.57
CA PRO A 168 -5.20 -2.53 16.34
C PRO A 168 -4.57 -3.73 15.62
N LEU A 169 -4.78 -3.82 14.30
CA LEU A 169 -4.12 -4.84 13.50
C LEU A 169 -2.63 -4.53 13.45
N SER A 170 -1.81 -5.55 13.72
CA SER A 170 -0.40 -5.48 13.36
C SER A 170 -0.28 -5.09 11.87
N GLY A 171 0.75 -4.33 11.50
CA GLY A 171 1.05 -3.98 10.11
C GLY A 171 1.24 -5.19 9.19
N GLU A 172 1.33 -6.41 9.76
CA GLU A 172 1.43 -7.67 9.02
C GLU A 172 0.09 -8.37 8.79
N LEU A 173 -1.02 -7.82 9.31
CA LEU A 173 -2.34 -8.40 9.21
C LEU A 173 -3.29 -7.46 8.45
N CYS A 174 -4.22 -8.06 7.70
CA CYS A 174 -5.37 -7.38 7.13
C CYS A 174 -6.64 -8.20 7.40
N LEU A 175 -7.79 -7.65 7.03
CA LEU A 175 -9.08 -8.33 7.18
C LEU A 175 -9.40 -9.11 5.91
N ASN A 176 -9.78 -10.35 6.10
CA ASN A 176 -10.46 -11.16 5.09
C ASN A 176 -11.95 -11.22 5.42
N PHE A 177 -12.80 -11.14 4.42
CA PHE A 177 -14.26 -11.05 4.54
C PHE A 177 -14.93 -12.31 3.99
N TYR A 178 -16.01 -12.76 4.65
CA TYR A 178 -16.85 -13.83 4.14
C TYR A 178 -18.34 -13.55 4.41
N PRO A 179 -19.19 -13.53 3.37
CA PRO A 179 -18.88 -13.63 1.93
C PRO A 179 -17.85 -12.58 1.49
N PHE A 180 -17.08 -12.91 0.43
CA PHE A 180 -16.06 -12.00 -0.10
C PHE A 180 -16.68 -10.70 -0.61
N LEU A 181 -15.99 -9.57 -0.47
CA LEU A 181 -16.51 -8.24 -0.82
C LEU A 181 -16.87 -8.10 -2.30
N TRP A 182 -16.21 -8.85 -3.18
CA TRP A 182 -16.49 -8.86 -4.62
C TRP A 182 -17.71 -9.72 -5.02
N THR A 183 -18.31 -10.45 -4.08
CA THR A 183 -19.55 -11.21 -4.35
C THR A 183 -20.80 -10.37 -4.13
N GLN A 184 -21.92 -10.76 -4.71
CA GLN A 184 -23.19 -10.05 -4.56
C GLN A 184 -23.66 -9.99 -3.09
N GLU A 185 -23.33 -11.00 -2.29
CA GLU A 185 -23.68 -11.09 -0.87
C GLU A 185 -22.66 -10.39 0.04
N GLY A 186 -21.48 -10.06 -0.48
CA GLY A 186 -20.39 -9.46 0.28
C GLY A 186 -20.62 -7.98 0.57
N SER A 187 -20.36 -7.55 1.80
CA SER A 187 -20.34 -6.14 2.15
C SER A 187 -19.49 -5.89 3.41
N LEU A 188 -18.94 -4.68 3.53
CA LEU A 188 -18.21 -4.26 4.72
C LEU A 188 -19.06 -4.33 6.01
N LYS A 189 -20.39 -4.21 5.89
CA LYS A 189 -21.31 -4.18 7.02
C LYS A 189 -21.77 -5.56 7.48
N SER A 190 -21.98 -6.49 6.54
CA SER A 190 -22.64 -7.78 6.84
C SER A 190 -21.71 -8.99 6.78
N SER A 191 -20.61 -8.91 6.04
CA SER A 191 -19.64 -10.02 5.97
C SER A 191 -18.93 -10.22 7.31
N SER A 192 -18.74 -11.46 7.71
CA SER A 192 -17.87 -11.81 8.83
C SER A 192 -16.43 -11.45 8.50
N ARG A 193 -15.65 -11.10 9.51
CA ARG A 193 -14.27 -10.60 9.36
C ARG A 193 -13.31 -11.50 10.11
N ARG A 194 -12.16 -11.75 9.51
CA ARG A 194 -11.05 -12.46 10.14
C ARG A 194 -9.72 -11.78 9.79
N ALA A 195 -8.90 -11.53 10.79
CA ALA A 195 -7.53 -11.07 10.56
C ALA A 195 -6.68 -12.23 10.00
N ILE A 196 -6.01 -11.98 8.88
CA ILE A 196 -5.06 -12.91 8.24
C ILE A 196 -3.78 -12.17 7.87
N PRO A 197 -2.66 -12.89 7.65
CA PRO A 197 -1.44 -12.30 7.14
C PRO A 197 -1.67 -11.60 5.78
N VAL A 198 -1.09 -10.42 5.59
CA VAL A 198 -1.18 -9.67 4.30
C VAL A 198 -0.63 -10.51 3.15
N ALA A 199 0.41 -11.33 3.40
CA ALA A 199 0.95 -12.24 2.38
C ALA A 199 -0.05 -13.33 1.96
N GLU A 200 -0.85 -13.84 2.89
CA GLU A 200 -1.93 -14.79 2.61
C GLU A 200 -3.05 -14.14 1.80
N GLN A 201 -3.43 -12.90 2.18
CA GLN A 201 -4.45 -12.14 1.43
C GLN A 201 -4.00 -11.83 0.00
N TRP A 202 -2.73 -11.44 -0.20
CA TRP A 202 -2.18 -11.24 -1.53
C TRP A 202 -2.30 -12.49 -2.40
N ALA A 203 -1.85 -13.65 -1.88
CA ALA A 203 -1.93 -14.92 -2.59
C ALA A 203 -3.39 -15.30 -2.91
N LEU A 204 -4.29 -15.12 -1.95
CA LEU A 204 -5.72 -15.38 -2.11
C LEU A 204 -6.35 -14.50 -3.19
N ASN A 205 -6.05 -13.19 -3.21
CA ASN A 205 -6.58 -12.29 -4.24
C ASN A 205 -6.15 -12.71 -5.65
N LEU A 206 -4.90 -13.16 -5.82
CA LEU A 206 -4.40 -13.63 -7.12
C LEU A 206 -5.06 -14.94 -7.54
N ASP A 207 -5.21 -15.89 -6.64
CA ASP A 207 -5.85 -17.20 -6.90
C ASP A 207 -7.33 -17.04 -7.28
N LEU A 208 -8.07 -16.21 -6.53
CA LEU A 208 -9.45 -15.88 -6.82
C LEU A 208 -9.60 -15.16 -8.16
N LYS A 209 -8.74 -14.18 -8.45
CA LYS A 209 -8.74 -13.48 -9.75
C LYS A 209 -8.51 -14.46 -10.91
N GLN A 210 -7.55 -15.38 -10.79
CA GLN A 210 -7.30 -16.40 -11.81
C GLN A 210 -8.52 -17.31 -11.98
N THR A 211 -9.13 -17.75 -10.89
CA THR A 211 -10.33 -18.61 -10.90
C THR A 211 -11.49 -17.93 -11.63
N LEU A 212 -11.71 -16.62 -11.40
CA LEU A 212 -12.76 -15.86 -12.07
C LEU A 212 -12.52 -15.73 -13.58
N LEU A 213 -11.26 -15.60 -14.01
CA LEU A 213 -10.90 -15.55 -15.42
C LEU A 213 -11.10 -16.91 -16.13
N ASP A 214 -10.94 -18.01 -15.41
CA ASP A 214 -11.05 -19.37 -15.95
C ASP A 214 -12.52 -19.89 -16.01
N VAL A 215 -13.49 -19.16 -15.41
CA VAL A 215 -14.92 -19.52 -15.53
C VAL A 215 -15.39 -19.15 -16.94
N PRO A 216 -15.77 -20.13 -17.80
CA PRO A 216 -16.29 -19.83 -19.11
C PRO A 216 -17.57 -19.01 -18.97
N VAL A 217 -17.62 -17.84 -19.64
CA VAL A 217 -18.85 -17.06 -19.78
C VAL A 217 -19.85 -17.96 -20.48
N SER A 218 -20.76 -18.56 -19.74
CA SER A 218 -21.87 -19.32 -20.32
C SER A 218 -22.71 -18.33 -21.14
N ALA A 219 -22.61 -18.44 -22.47
CA ALA A 219 -23.44 -17.69 -23.38
C ALA A 219 -24.90 -18.02 -23.06
N GLY A 220 -25.61 -17.06 -22.45
CA GLY A 220 -27.05 -17.07 -22.27
C GLY A 220 -27.75 -16.52 -23.51
#